data_be19ce053fe5d583ebc65a89bbad90e1
#
_entry.id   be19ce053fe5d583ebc65a89bbad90e1
#
_cell.length_a   1.000
_cell.length_b   1.000
_cell.length_c   1.000
_cell.angle_alpha   90.00
_cell.angle_beta   90.00
_cell.angle_gamma   90.00
#
_symmetry.space_group_name_H-M   'P 1'
#
loop_
_entity.id
_entity.type
_entity.pdbx_description
1 polymer ?
#
loop_
_entity_poly.entity_id
_entity_poly.type
_entity_poly.pdbx_seq_one_letter_code
_entity_poly.pdbx_strand_id
1 'polypeptide(L)'
;MSSNLQSGQWDMIVVGAGTTGLPAATFAAKRGGRVLLVEAAGKIGGTLHLSSGQVSAAGTRLQAEKGIEDSPEQHLEEAIRISRGTIDPVLARLSIFNAAEAFDWMMELGFDVQDQCPSIESVHERYKVPRYYWGNNFGRSVLDVLEQATREQEAVGRIKVLTGTRVIGLLQNRQGVVTGVEIADGEGRESSVEGKNVVLASGGYAANPAMFRRLCGYRLYVNGSYEFAQGDGYDLAVAAGGYLRGRENYLSNFGWLLEDGPYPKEILGRLNTFPESRPPWEIYVNMHGQRFVREDEPSIDAREHALLEQPDLRYWVVFDDRIFRKAPPIVYDWSREQMTASFNRREAFRQADCLESLAQSIGVPGNVLANTVAAFNASVAEGRDGMGRRHLPAPITRPPFYAIRQQGGSLSSTVGVAVNEKLQVMRPDGAPIPGLYAAGEILGSGQLQGNAFVGGMMVMPCIVFGRLLGERLVEF
;
A
#
# COMPACT_ATOMS: atom_id res chain seq x y z
N MET A 1 -27.07 -22.74 12.63
CA MET A 1 -25.72 -22.83 11.98
C MET A 1 -24.71 -23.72 12.71
N SER A 2 -24.89 -24.04 13.98
CA SER A 2 -23.87 -24.71 14.81
C SER A 2 -23.59 -26.18 14.55
N SER A 3 -24.49 -26.99 13.94
CA SER A 3 -24.27 -28.43 13.78
C SER A 3 -23.33 -28.82 12.62
N ASN A 4 -23.14 -27.97 11.62
CA ASN A 4 -22.30 -28.27 10.44
C ASN A 4 -20.83 -27.78 10.53
N LEU A 5 -20.48 -26.97 11.51
CA LEU A 5 -19.10 -26.51 11.73
C LEU A 5 -18.30 -27.46 12.64
N GLN A 6 -19.00 -28.25 13.47
CA GLN A 6 -18.40 -29.16 14.46
C GLN A 6 -18.12 -30.60 13.93
N SER A 7 -18.45 -30.90 12.68
CA SER A 7 -18.25 -32.26 12.14
C SER A 7 -16.81 -32.45 11.64
N GLY A 8 -15.87 -32.63 12.55
CA GLY A 8 -14.47 -32.97 12.30
C GLY A 8 -13.54 -31.75 12.20
N GLN A 9 -12.27 -31.97 12.48
CA GLN A 9 -11.20 -30.98 12.45
C GLN A 9 -10.94 -30.53 11.01
N TRP A 10 -10.79 -29.20 10.81
CA TRP A 10 -10.35 -28.61 9.55
C TRP A 10 -8.84 -28.81 9.37
N ASP A 11 -8.40 -29.08 8.14
CA ASP A 11 -6.97 -29.18 7.84
C ASP A 11 -6.33 -27.78 7.87
N MET A 12 -7.08 -26.77 7.41
CA MET A 12 -6.66 -25.37 7.46
C MET A 12 -7.84 -24.43 7.74
N ILE A 13 -7.62 -23.47 8.64
CA ILE A 13 -8.52 -22.32 8.84
C ILE A 13 -7.80 -21.08 8.33
N VAL A 14 -8.41 -20.38 7.38
CA VAL A 14 -7.89 -19.14 6.80
C VAL A 14 -8.72 -17.96 7.32
N VAL A 15 -8.04 -17.01 7.94
CA VAL A 15 -8.65 -15.81 8.52
C VAL A 15 -8.46 -14.63 7.55
N GLY A 16 -9.53 -14.24 6.86
CA GLY A 16 -9.57 -13.23 5.81
C GLY A 16 -9.63 -13.83 4.40
N ALA A 17 -10.64 -13.42 3.63
CA ALA A 17 -10.88 -13.86 2.25
C ALA A 17 -10.47 -12.80 1.23
N GLY A 18 -9.29 -12.18 1.44
CA GLY A 18 -8.67 -11.22 0.53
C GLY A 18 -7.63 -11.86 -0.39
N THR A 19 -6.72 -11.03 -0.90
CA THR A 19 -5.66 -11.37 -1.87
C THR A 19 -4.80 -12.57 -1.47
N THR A 20 -4.64 -12.82 -0.19
CA THR A 20 -3.83 -13.94 0.34
C THR A 20 -4.70 -15.14 0.71
N GLY A 21 -5.83 -14.90 1.34
CA GLY A 21 -6.66 -15.98 1.85
C GLY A 21 -7.33 -16.81 0.75
N LEU A 22 -7.73 -16.17 -0.35
CA LEU A 22 -8.33 -16.87 -1.49
C LEU A 22 -7.37 -17.90 -2.11
N PRO A 23 -6.13 -17.56 -2.52
CA PRO A 23 -5.18 -18.56 -3.02
C PRO A 23 -4.77 -19.57 -1.94
N ALA A 24 -4.61 -19.18 -0.67
CA ALA A 24 -4.29 -20.13 0.40
C ALA A 24 -5.37 -21.23 0.52
N ALA A 25 -6.63 -20.82 0.56
CA ALA A 25 -7.75 -21.77 0.61
C ALA A 25 -7.84 -22.64 -0.66
N THR A 26 -7.70 -22.03 -1.83
CA THR A 26 -7.78 -22.71 -3.13
C THR A 26 -6.71 -23.79 -3.28
N PHE A 27 -5.46 -23.47 -3.00
CA PHE A 27 -4.36 -24.43 -3.17
C PHE A 27 -4.39 -25.54 -2.12
N ALA A 28 -4.79 -25.25 -0.88
CA ALA A 28 -5.01 -26.27 0.14
C ALA A 28 -6.14 -27.26 -0.27
N ALA A 29 -7.23 -26.72 -0.80
CA ALA A 29 -8.35 -27.51 -1.29
C ALA A 29 -7.97 -28.39 -2.51
N LYS A 30 -7.21 -27.85 -3.47
CA LYS A 30 -6.67 -28.60 -4.61
C LYS A 30 -5.78 -29.79 -4.18
N ARG A 31 -5.13 -29.69 -3.02
CA ARG A 31 -4.39 -30.80 -2.39
C ARG A 31 -5.25 -31.77 -1.58
N GLY A 32 -6.56 -31.62 -1.63
CA GLY A 32 -7.50 -32.48 -0.94
C GLY A 32 -7.88 -32.07 0.47
N GLY A 33 -7.33 -30.96 0.99
CA GLY A 33 -7.63 -30.44 2.32
C GLY A 33 -9.05 -29.93 2.47
N ARG A 34 -9.56 -30.02 3.70
CA ARG A 34 -10.81 -29.36 4.13
C ARG A 34 -10.48 -27.99 4.70
N VAL A 35 -10.95 -26.95 4.07
CA VAL A 35 -10.60 -25.57 4.41
C VAL A 35 -11.82 -24.78 4.88
N LEU A 36 -11.67 -24.10 6.03
CA LEU A 36 -12.60 -23.09 6.47
C LEU A 36 -12.00 -21.71 6.17
N LEU A 37 -12.70 -20.91 5.37
CA LEU A 37 -12.33 -19.54 5.02
C LEU A 37 -13.28 -18.58 5.73
N VAL A 38 -12.76 -17.78 6.68
CA VAL A 38 -13.56 -16.87 7.53
C VAL A 38 -13.29 -15.42 7.12
N GLU A 39 -14.35 -14.66 6.81
CA GLU A 39 -14.28 -13.28 6.36
C GLU A 39 -15.21 -12.40 7.21
N ALA A 40 -14.65 -11.32 7.76
CA ALA A 40 -15.39 -10.37 8.58
C ALA A 40 -16.40 -9.53 7.78
N ALA A 41 -16.08 -9.21 6.54
CA ALA A 41 -16.99 -8.50 5.64
C ALA A 41 -18.11 -9.42 5.12
N GLY A 42 -19.18 -8.82 4.63
CA GLY A 42 -20.28 -9.54 3.99
C GLY A 42 -19.93 -10.12 2.60
N LYS A 43 -18.74 -9.84 2.08
CA LYS A 43 -18.24 -10.30 0.78
C LYS A 43 -16.73 -10.57 0.81
N ILE A 44 -16.27 -11.48 -0.03
CA ILE A 44 -14.85 -11.77 -0.22
C ILE A 44 -14.17 -10.70 -1.08
N GLY A 45 -12.82 -10.67 -1.11
CA GLY A 45 -12.00 -9.82 -1.98
C GLY A 45 -11.16 -8.80 -1.23
N GLY A 46 -11.59 -8.34 -0.05
CA GLY A 46 -10.81 -7.41 0.79
C GLY A 46 -10.39 -6.15 0.02
N THR A 47 -9.14 -5.76 0.18
CA THR A 47 -8.56 -4.55 -0.44
C THR A 47 -8.55 -4.58 -1.98
N LEU A 48 -8.71 -5.75 -2.64
CA LEU A 48 -8.79 -5.80 -4.12
C LEU A 48 -9.98 -5.00 -4.69
N HIS A 49 -11.00 -4.72 -3.91
CA HIS A 49 -12.08 -3.82 -4.31
C HIS A 49 -11.65 -2.36 -4.51
N LEU A 50 -10.52 -1.95 -3.91
CA LEU A 50 -10.00 -0.57 -3.93
C LEU A 50 -8.63 -0.47 -4.61
N SER A 51 -7.89 -1.59 -4.68
CA SER A 51 -6.52 -1.66 -5.19
C SER A 51 -6.46 -1.45 -6.70
N SER A 52 -5.35 -0.88 -7.18
CA SER A 52 -4.99 -0.92 -8.61
C SER A 52 -4.60 -2.33 -9.10
N GLY A 53 -4.46 -3.32 -8.23
CA GLY A 53 -4.22 -4.71 -8.61
C GLY A 53 -2.87 -4.97 -9.28
N GLN A 54 -1.90 -4.11 -9.02
CA GLN A 54 -0.60 -4.14 -9.67
C GLN A 54 0.29 -5.23 -9.07
N VAL A 55 0.89 -6.04 -9.94
CA VAL A 55 1.77 -7.15 -9.58
C VAL A 55 3.10 -7.05 -10.33
N SER A 56 4.16 -7.67 -9.80
CA SER A 56 5.44 -7.80 -10.49
C SER A 56 5.91 -9.25 -10.47
N ALA A 57 6.41 -9.72 -11.63
CA ALA A 57 6.95 -11.06 -11.79
C ALA A 57 8.01 -11.06 -12.90
N ALA A 58 9.07 -11.84 -12.71
CA ALA A 58 10.18 -12.01 -13.65
C ALA A 58 10.26 -13.47 -14.11
N GLY A 59 10.52 -13.67 -15.39
CA GLY A 59 10.60 -15.01 -16.00
C GLY A 59 9.21 -15.60 -16.32
N THR A 60 8.22 -14.77 -16.56
CA THR A 60 6.85 -15.19 -16.92
C THR A 60 6.79 -15.67 -18.37
N ARG A 61 5.79 -16.51 -18.68
CA ARG A 61 5.50 -16.91 -20.07
C ARG A 61 5.20 -15.70 -20.96
N LEU A 62 4.48 -14.70 -20.44
CA LEU A 62 4.17 -13.48 -21.19
C LEU A 62 5.42 -12.66 -21.55
N GLN A 63 6.43 -12.61 -20.67
CA GLN A 63 7.72 -12.00 -21.00
C GLN A 63 8.42 -12.76 -22.13
N ALA A 64 8.46 -14.09 -22.06
CA ALA A 64 9.06 -14.92 -23.08
C ALA A 64 8.37 -14.76 -24.44
N GLU A 65 7.03 -14.71 -24.48
CA GLU A 65 6.25 -14.47 -25.69
C GLU A 65 6.52 -13.09 -26.32
N LYS A 66 6.83 -12.09 -25.49
CA LYS A 66 7.19 -10.72 -25.92
C LYS A 66 8.70 -10.53 -26.15
N GLY A 67 9.49 -11.59 -26.05
CA GLY A 67 10.95 -11.53 -26.26
C GLY A 67 11.70 -10.74 -25.17
N ILE A 68 11.15 -10.64 -23.97
CA ILE A 68 11.75 -9.95 -22.82
C ILE A 68 12.52 -10.98 -21.99
N GLU A 69 13.83 -10.79 -21.91
CA GLU A 69 14.69 -11.58 -21.02
C GLU A 69 14.69 -11.00 -19.62
N ASP A 70 14.31 -11.80 -18.63
CA ASP A 70 14.25 -11.42 -17.22
C ASP A 70 14.42 -12.65 -16.33
N SER A 71 14.86 -12.44 -15.08
CA SER A 71 15.01 -13.52 -14.12
C SER A 71 14.63 -13.09 -12.70
N PRO A 72 14.26 -14.04 -11.82
CA PRO A 72 14.03 -13.77 -10.41
C PRO A 72 15.23 -13.12 -9.72
N GLU A 73 16.47 -13.47 -10.11
CA GLU A 73 17.69 -12.87 -9.57
C GLU A 73 17.78 -11.39 -9.91
N GLN A 74 17.56 -11.01 -11.17
CA GLN A 74 17.55 -9.60 -11.60
C GLN A 74 16.42 -8.82 -10.92
N HIS A 75 15.24 -9.43 -10.75
CA HIS A 75 14.13 -8.81 -10.02
C HIS A 75 14.52 -8.56 -8.56
N LEU A 76 15.12 -9.52 -7.88
CA LEU A 76 15.56 -9.36 -6.49
C LEU A 76 16.62 -8.26 -6.35
N GLU A 77 17.61 -8.21 -7.24
CA GLU A 77 18.61 -7.15 -7.27
C GLU A 77 17.96 -5.76 -7.41
N GLU A 78 16.99 -5.63 -8.31
CA GLU A 78 16.28 -4.35 -8.48
C GLU A 78 15.38 -4.01 -7.29
N ALA A 79 14.69 -4.97 -6.68
CA ALA A 79 13.92 -4.76 -5.47
C ALA A 79 14.81 -4.28 -4.31
N ILE A 80 15.99 -4.88 -4.13
CA ILE A 80 16.99 -4.46 -3.14
C ILE A 80 17.51 -3.04 -3.47
N ARG A 81 17.79 -2.74 -4.74
CA ARG A 81 18.21 -1.41 -5.16
C ARG A 81 17.17 -0.35 -4.86
N ILE A 82 15.90 -0.59 -5.24
CA ILE A 82 14.80 0.37 -5.04
C ILE A 82 14.56 0.59 -3.55
N SER A 83 14.51 -0.49 -2.77
CA SER A 83 14.33 -0.44 -1.31
C SER A 83 15.57 0.04 -0.54
N ARG A 84 16.67 0.34 -1.22
CA ARG A 84 17.96 0.70 -0.60
C ARG A 84 18.45 -0.34 0.42
N GLY A 85 18.13 -1.61 0.18
CA GLY A 85 18.48 -2.73 1.05
C GLY A 85 17.63 -2.87 2.31
N THR A 86 16.55 -2.15 2.44
CA THR A 86 15.67 -2.18 3.65
C THR A 86 14.54 -3.20 3.57
N ILE A 87 14.26 -3.75 2.39
CA ILE A 87 13.32 -4.86 2.20
C ILE A 87 13.80 -6.11 2.98
N ASP A 88 12.87 -6.89 3.55
CA ASP A 88 13.25 -8.18 4.14
C ASP A 88 13.74 -9.14 3.04
N PRO A 89 15.02 -9.53 3.04
CA PRO A 89 15.59 -10.30 1.93
C PRO A 89 15.04 -11.71 1.84
N VAL A 90 14.58 -12.29 2.96
CA VAL A 90 14.01 -13.65 3.00
C VAL A 90 12.62 -13.63 2.36
N LEU A 91 11.77 -12.69 2.76
CA LEU A 91 10.42 -12.55 2.20
C LEU A 91 10.46 -12.09 0.74
N ALA A 92 11.34 -11.15 0.39
CA ALA A 92 11.55 -10.73 -0.99
C ALA A 92 11.95 -11.88 -1.90
N ARG A 93 12.95 -12.67 -1.49
CA ARG A 93 13.38 -13.85 -2.24
C ARG A 93 12.25 -14.89 -2.35
N LEU A 94 11.57 -15.19 -1.24
CA LEU A 94 10.46 -16.13 -1.23
C LEU A 94 9.34 -15.72 -2.19
N SER A 95 8.99 -14.44 -2.22
CA SER A 95 7.98 -13.93 -3.14
C SER A 95 8.45 -13.95 -4.59
N ILE A 96 9.59 -13.33 -4.88
CA ILE A 96 10.07 -13.09 -6.24
C ILE A 96 10.36 -14.40 -6.99
N PHE A 97 10.97 -15.39 -6.31
CA PHE A 97 11.32 -16.67 -6.94
C PHE A 97 10.11 -17.60 -7.20
N ASN A 98 8.93 -17.26 -6.67
CA ASN A 98 7.69 -17.97 -6.92
C ASN A 98 6.64 -17.10 -7.65
N ALA A 99 7.02 -15.87 -8.07
CA ALA A 99 6.10 -14.91 -8.67
C ALA A 99 5.66 -15.31 -10.09
N ALA A 100 6.58 -15.85 -10.91
CA ALA A 100 6.27 -16.27 -12.28
C ALA A 100 5.18 -17.33 -12.31
N GLU A 101 5.31 -18.39 -11.50
CA GLU A 101 4.30 -19.46 -11.43
C GLU A 101 2.95 -18.95 -10.94
N ALA A 102 2.94 -18.02 -9.97
CA ALA A 102 1.70 -17.44 -9.47
C ALA A 102 1.03 -16.55 -10.54
N PHE A 103 1.82 -15.77 -11.28
CA PHE A 103 1.33 -14.94 -12.38
C PHE A 103 0.79 -15.81 -13.53
N ASP A 104 1.57 -16.81 -13.96
CA ASP A 104 1.18 -17.70 -15.03
C ASP A 104 -0.08 -18.51 -14.70
N TRP A 105 -0.25 -18.90 -13.42
CA TRP A 105 -1.49 -19.48 -12.94
C TRP A 105 -2.70 -18.51 -13.03
N MET A 106 -2.53 -17.24 -12.73
CA MET A 106 -3.59 -16.25 -12.94
C MET A 106 -3.94 -16.10 -14.42
N MET A 107 -2.93 -16.11 -15.30
CA MET A 107 -3.13 -16.06 -16.76
C MET A 107 -3.91 -17.28 -17.26
N GLU A 108 -3.65 -18.48 -16.76
CA GLU A 108 -4.40 -19.70 -17.06
C GLU A 108 -5.88 -19.61 -16.65
N LEU A 109 -6.17 -18.83 -15.61
CA LEU A 109 -7.54 -18.56 -15.13
C LEU A 109 -8.23 -17.42 -15.88
N GLY A 110 -7.55 -16.81 -16.86
CA GLY A 110 -8.10 -15.71 -17.67
C GLY A 110 -7.88 -14.32 -17.09
N PHE A 111 -6.78 -14.09 -16.34
CA PHE A 111 -6.42 -12.73 -15.92
C PHE A 111 -6.27 -11.81 -17.14
N ASP A 112 -7.10 -10.78 -17.21
CA ASP A 112 -7.23 -9.84 -18.32
C ASP A 112 -6.15 -8.75 -18.31
N VAL A 113 -4.88 -9.16 -18.37
CA VAL A 113 -3.73 -8.24 -18.35
C VAL A 113 -3.81 -7.23 -19.51
N GLN A 114 -3.46 -5.97 -19.21
CA GLN A 114 -3.46 -4.90 -20.24
C GLN A 114 -2.38 -5.12 -21.30
N ASP A 115 -2.65 -4.73 -22.56
CA ASP A 115 -1.78 -4.98 -23.73
C ASP A 115 -0.37 -4.38 -23.58
N GLN A 116 -0.23 -3.23 -22.89
CA GLN A 116 1.06 -2.60 -22.63
C GLN A 116 1.90 -3.32 -21.56
N CYS A 117 1.35 -4.30 -20.85
CA CYS A 117 2.09 -5.10 -19.89
C CYS A 117 2.88 -6.23 -20.57
N PRO A 118 4.03 -6.62 -20.04
CA PRO A 118 4.70 -6.03 -18.90
C PRO A 118 5.27 -4.65 -19.20
N SER A 119 5.37 -3.79 -18.17
CA SER A 119 5.85 -2.43 -18.28
C SER A 119 6.99 -2.15 -17.28
N ILE A 120 7.81 -1.14 -17.57
CA ILE A 120 8.69 -0.50 -16.60
C ILE A 120 8.02 0.68 -15.89
N GLU A 121 6.89 1.13 -16.43
CA GLU A 121 6.17 2.31 -15.94
C GLU A 121 5.59 2.06 -14.55
N SER A 122 5.96 2.93 -13.63
CA SER A 122 5.43 2.98 -12.27
C SER A 122 5.25 4.45 -11.88
N VAL A 123 4.30 4.72 -11.00
CA VAL A 123 4.19 6.03 -10.33
C VAL A 123 5.29 6.25 -9.27
N HIS A 124 6.11 5.25 -9.04
CA HIS A 124 7.26 5.23 -8.15
C HIS A 124 8.54 4.88 -8.92
N GLU A 125 9.59 4.42 -8.22
CA GLU A 125 10.85 4.04 -8.88
C GLU A 125 10.64 2.93 -9.92
N ARG A 126 11.21 3.14 -11.11
CA ARG A 126 11.04 2.24 -12.24
C ARG A 126 11.97 1.04 -12.16
N TYR A 127 11.46 -0.08 -12.63
CA TYR A 127 12.30 -1.22 -12.98
C TYR A 127 13.10 -0.94 -14.26
N LYS A 128 14.25 -1.60 -14.42
CA LYS A 128 15.05 -1.56 -15.66
C LYS A 128 14.48 -2.49 -16.73
N VAL A 129 13.89 -3.61 -16.29
CA VAL A 129 13.28 -4.62 -17.17
C VAL A 129 11.76 -4.58 -16.98
N PRO A 130 10.98 -4.67 -18.07
CA PRO A 130 9.52 -4.71 -17.98
C PRO A 130 9.04 -5.97 -17.24
N ARG A 131 8.50 -5.81 -16.02
CA ARG A 131 7.99 -6.89 -15.17
C ARG A 131 6.78 -6.51 -14.34
N TYR A 132 6.18 -5.38 -14.65
CA TYR A 132 5.08 -4.80 -13.91
C TYR A 132 3.80 -4.97 -14.70
N TYR A 133 2.75 -5.52 -14.07
CA TYR A 133 1.51 -5.91 -14.73
C TYR A 133 0.31 -5.40 -13.96
N TRP A 134 -0.78 -5.16 -14.67
CA TRP A 134 -2.10 -4.89 -14.11
C TRP A 134 -3.19 -5.29 -15.09
N GLY A 135 -4.38 -5.57 -14.57
CA GLY A 135 -5.54 -5.94 -15.37
C GLY A 135 -6.36 -4.75 -15.84
N ASN A 136 -7.27 -4.97 -16.80
CA ASN A 136 -8.13 -3.93 -17.38
C ASN A 136 -9.07 -3.29 -16.33
N ASN A 137 -9.49 -4.05 -15.32
CA ASN A 137 -10.36 -3.60 -14.24
C ASN A 137 -9.59 -3.46 -12.89
N PHE A 138 -8.29 -3.14 -12.95
CA PHE A 138 -7.45 -2.96 -11.76
C PHE A 138 -7.50 -4.17 -10.81
N GLY A 139 -7.69 -3.93 -9.49
CA GLY A 139 -7.77 -5.01 -8.51
C GLY A 139 -8.93 -5.99 -8.72
N ARG A 140 -9.99 -5.56 -9.41
CA ARG A 140 -11.11 -6.43 -9.77
C ARG A 140 -10.68 -7.56 -10.70
N SER A 141 -9.80 -7.29 -11.67
CA SER A 141 -9.25 -8.33 -12.56
C SER A 141 -8.53 -9.44 -11.79
N VAL A 142 -7.76 -9.07 -10.75
CA VAL A 142 -7.12 -10.05 -9.85
C VAL A 142 -8.18 -10.79 -9.04
N LEU A 143 -9.16 -10.08 -8.49
CA LEU A 143 -10.21 -10.68 -7.67
C LEU A 143 -11.02 -11.70 -8.45
N ASP A 144 -11.39 -11.39 -9.70
CA ASP A 144 -12.23 -12.27 -10.51
C ASP A 144 -11.62 -13.66 -10.70
N VAL A 145 -10.30 -13.73 -10.99
CA VAL A 145 -9.62 -15.04 -11.15
C VAL A 145 -9.45 -15.76 -9.81
N LEU A 146 -9.15 -15.06 -8.72
CA LEU A 146 -9.02 -15.65 -7.39
C LEU A 146 -10.37 -16.15 -6.86
N GLU A 147 -11.43 -15.37 -7.07
CA GLU A 147 -12.79 -15.75 -6.67
C GLU A 147 -13.27 -16.97 -7.46
N GLN A 148 -13.10 -16.99 -8.78
CA GLN A 148 -13.43 -18.14 -9.62
C GLN A 148 -12.79 -19.42 -9.10
N ALA A 149 -11.46 -19.42 -8.93
CA ALA A 149 -10.73 -20.60 -8.45
C ALA A 149 -11.18 -21.07 -7.06
N THR A 150 -11.55 -20.13 -6.17
CA THR A 150 -12.06 -20.46 -4.83
C THR A 150 -13.46 -21.08 -4.91
N ARG A 151 -14.36 -20.48 -5.73
CA ARG A 151 -15.74 -20.98 -5.92
C ARG A 151 -15.78 -22.39 -6.50
N GLU A 152 -14.87 -22.74 -7.41
CA GLU A 152 -14.73 -24.09 -7.92
C GLU A 152 -14.47 -25.10 -6.80
N GLN A 153 -13.62 -24.77 -5.83
CA GLN A 153 -13.32 -25.64 -4.69
C GLN A 153 -14.45 -25.64 -3.63
N GLU A 154 -15.18 -24.55 -3.49
CA GLU A 154 -16.38 -24.48 -2.66
C GLU A 154 -17.49 -25.37 -3.25
N ALA A 155 -17.69 -25.36 -4.56
CA ALA A 155 -18.69 -26.17 -5.26
C ALA A 155 -18.49 -27.69 -5.08
N VAL A 156 -17.24 -28.14 -4.96
CA VAL A 156 -16.91 -29.54 -4.69
C VAL A 156 -16.80 -29.85 -3.18
N GLY A 157 -17.18 -28.90 -2.32
CA GLY A 157 -17.28 -29.09 -0.87
C GLY A 157 -15.94 -29.14 -0.12
N ARG A 158 -14.83 -28.71 -0.75
CA ARG A 158 -13.50 -28.66 -0.12
C ARG A 158 -13.28 -27.38 0.68
N ILE A 159 -13.87 -26.26 0.25
CA ILE A 159 -13.85 -24.99 0.97
C ILE A 159 -15.24 -24.69 1.53
N LYS A 160 -15.28 -24.23 2.78
CA LYS A 160 -16.46 -23.59 3.37
C LYS A 160 -16.13 -22.13 3.61
N VAL A 161 -16.87 -21.22 2.98
CA VAL A 161 -16.73 -19.78 3.18
C VAL A 161 -17.75 -19.30 4.21
N LEU A 162 -17.30 -18.54 5.21
CA LEU A 162 -18.14 -17.83 6.18
C LEU A 162 -17.86 -16.33 6.03
N THR A 163 -18.80 -15.59 5.47
CA THR A 163 -18.78 -14.13 5.41
C THR A 163 -19.58 -13.53 6.57
N GLY A 164 -19.34 -12.25 6.90
CA GLY A 164 -19.98 -11.60 8.04
C GLY A 164 -19.62 -12.25 9.38
N THR A 165 -18.47 -12.93 9.43
CA THR A 165 -18.01 -13.70 10.59
C THR A 165 -16.60 -13.26 10.95
N ARG A 166 -16.39 -12.82 12.19
CA ARG A 166 -15.11 -12.33 12.68
C ARG A 166 -14.42 -13.40 13.52
N VAL A 167 -13.12 -13.61 13.31
CA VAL A 167 -12.28 -14.36 14.24
C VAL A 167 -11.92 -13.42 15.40
N ILE A 168 -12.26 -13.82 16.61
CA ILE A 168 -12.12 -13.03 17.84
C ILE A 168 -11.06 -13.59 18.79
N GLY A 169 -10.62 -14.84 18.59
CA GLY A 169 -9.60 -15.49 19.42
C GLY A 169 -8.92 -16.65 18.70
N LEU A 170 -7.76 -17.05 19.23
CA LEU A 170 -7.04 -18.25 18.82
C LEU A 170 -7.11 -19.29 19.93
N LEU A 171 -7.44 -20.53 19.57
CA LEU A 171 -7.39 -21.66 20.49
C LEU A 171 -5.95 -22.16 20.60
N GLN A 172 -5.40 -22.20 21.81
CA GLN A 172 -4.06 -22.76 22.07
C GLN A 172 -4.15 -23.89 23.11
N ASN A 173 -3.43 -24.97 22.85
CA ASN A 173 -3.27 -26.02 23.85
C ASN A 173 -2.20 -25.64 24.91
N ARG A 174 -2.02 -26.51 25.92
CA ARG A 174 -1.06 -26.28 27.02
C ARG A 174 0.41 -26.19 26.56
N GLN A 175 0.74 -26.72 25.38
CA GLN A 175 2.07 -26.65 24.77
C GLN A 175 2.25 -25.37 23.91
N GLY A 176 1.23 -24.50 23.85
CA GLY A 176 1.26 -23.27 23.05
C GLY A 176 1.11 -23.48 21.54
N VAL A 177 0.60 -24.67 21.13
CA VAL A 177 0.24 -24.95 19.74
C VAL A 177 -1.12 -24.35 19.45
N VAL A 178 -1.26 -23.61 18.33
CA VAL A 178 -2.55 -23.12 17.88
C VAL A 178 -3.32 -24.26 17.23
N THR A 179 -4.54 -24.52 17.73
CA THR A 179 -5.37 -25.69 17.37
C THR A 179 -6.73 -25.28 16.80
N GLY A 180 -6.97 -23.98 16.59
CA GLY A 180 -8.22 -23.47 16.06
C GLY A 180 -8.45 -22.01 16.33
N VAL A 181 -9.68 -21.58 16.13
CA VAL A 181 -10.12 -20.19 16.30
C VAL A 181 -11.44 -20.08 17.07
N GLU A 182 -11.65 -18.94 17.71
CA GLU A 182 -12.94 -18.48 18.19
C GLU A 182 -13.52 -17.50 17.17
N ILE A 183 -14.76 -17.71 16.78
CA ILE A 183 -15.47 -16.88 15.79
C ILE A 183 -16.73 -16.28 16.40
N ALA A 184 -17.08 -15.08 15.94
CA ALA A 184 -18.36 -14.42 16.22
C ALA A 184 -19.08 -14.10 14.90
N ASP A 185 -20.36 -14.48 14.80
CA ASP A 185 -21.19 -14.13 13.63
C ASP A 185 -21.75 -12.70 13.74
N GLY A 186 -22.46 -12.23 12.69
CA GLY A 186 -23.05 -10.91 12.64
C GLY A 186 -24.14 -10.63 13.71
N GLU A 187 -24.61 -11.65 14.42
CA GLU A 187 -25.53 -11.55 15.56
C GLU A 187 -24.80 -11.61 16.91
N GLY A 188 -23.45 -11.71 16.89
CA GLY A 188 -22.62 -11.81 18.08
C GLY A 188 -22.62 -13.18 18.74
N ARG A 189 -23.07 -14.24 18.06
CA ARG A 189 -23.00 -15.61 18.59
C ARG A 189 -21.60 -16.16 18.40
N GLU A 190 -20.99 -16.56 19.48
CA GLU A 190 -19.63 -17.08 19.52
C GLU A 190 -19.61 -18.62 19.36
N SER A 191 -18.57 -19.12 18.71
CA SER A 191 -18.29 -20.55 18.64
C SER A 191 -16.82 -20.83 18.42
N SER A 192 -16.35 -21.98 18.92
CA SER A 192 -14.99 -22.47 18.70
C SER A 192 -14.93 -23.42 17.53
N VAL A 193 -13.89 -23.31 16.71
CA VAL A 193 -13.66 -24.17 15.55
C VAL A 193 -12.24 -24.71 15.59
N GLU A 194 -12.09 -26.03 15.55
CA GLU A 194 -10.80 -26.70 15.56
C GLU A 194 -10.22 -26.86 14.16
N GLY A 195 -8.91 -26.67 14.03
CA GLY A 195 -8.15 -26.85 12.79
C GLY A 195 -6.68 -27.11 13.07
N LYS A 196 -6.03 -27.84 12.18
CA LYS A 196 -4.60 -28.21 12.32
C LYS A 196 -3.68 -27.01 12.11
N ASN A 197 -4.03 -26.14 11.18
CA ASN A 197 -3.25 -24.98 10.77
C ASN A 197 -4.16 -23.74 10.69
N VAL A 198 -3.74 -22.64 11.28
CA VAL A 198 -4.42 -21.34 11.21
C VAL A 198 -3.55 -20.35 10.44
N VAL A 199 -4.10 -19.78 9.37
CA VAL A 199 -3.44 -18.80 8.51
C VAL A 199 -4.08 -17.43 8.72
N LEU A 200 -3.34 -16.47 9.28
CA LEU A 200 -3.76 -15.08 9.39
C LEU A 200 -3.49 -14.37 8.06
N ALA A 201 -4.56 -14.13 7.29
CA ALA A 201 -4.58 -13.42 6.02
C ALA A 201 -5.53 -12.19 6.09
N SER A 202 -5.68 -11.62 7.28
CA SER A 202 -6.70 -10.64 7.68
C SER A 202 -6.45 -9.21 7.17
N GLY A 203 -5.41 -8.99 6.36
CA GLY A 203 -5.04 -7.67 5.88
C GLY A 203 -4.37 -6.80 6.95
N GLY A 204 -4.39 -5.49 6.74
CA GLY A 204 -3.71 -4.51 7.55
C GLY A 204 -4.57 -3.82 8.61
N TYR A 205 -4.08 -2.66 9.08
CA TYR A 205 -4.77 -1.80 10.07
C TYR A 205 -4.93 -0.35 9.57
N ALA A 206 -4.80 -0.10 8.27
CA ALA A 206 -4.81 1.27 7.74
C ALA A 206 -6.20 1.96 7.74
N ALA A 207 -7.25 1.27 8.19
CA ALA A 207 -8.56 1.86 8.50
C ALA A 207 -8.81 2.05 10.02
N ASN A 208 -7.78 1.79 10.87
CA ASN A 208 -7.85 1.98 12.32
C ASN A 208 -6.89 3.09 12.78
N PRO A 209 -7.36 4.34 12.98
CA PRO A 209 -6.49 5.48 13.33
C PRO A 209 -5.72 5.29 14.64
N ALA A 210 -6.31 4.63 15.62
CA ALA A 210 -5.67 4.39 16.92
C ALA A 210 -4.50 3.39 16.79
N MET A 211 -4.74 2.27 16.09
CA MET A 211 -3.71 1.27 15.84
C MET A 211 -2.62 1.80 14.92
N PHE A 212 -2.99 2.54 13.87
CA PHE A 212 -2.05 3.18 12.96
C PHE A 212 -1.07 4.09 13.74
N ARG A 213 -1.61 4.97 14.59
CA ARG A 213 -0.78 5.84 15.42
C ARG A 213 0.10 5.08 16.40
N ARG A 214 -0.43 4.04 17.05
CA ARG A 214 0.30 3.19 17.99
C ARG A 214 1.49 2.50 17.32
N LEU A 215 1.28 1.93 16.14
CA LEU A 215 2.28 1.10 15.46
C LEU A 215 3.24 1.94 14.62
N CYS A 216 2.75 2.83 13.76
CA CYS A 216 3.61 3.64 12.87
C CYS A 216 4.22 4.86 13.57
N GLY A 217 3.57 5.40 14.62
CA GLY A 217 3.98 6.65 15.25
C GLY A 217 3.43 7.91 14.56
N TYR A 218 2.85 7.77 13.39
CA TYR A 218 2.23 8.86 12.62
C TYR A 218 0.71 8.86 12.77
N ARG A 219 0.09 10.03 12.55
CA ARG A 219 -1.37 10.11 12.41
C ARG A 219 -1.79 9.44 11.10
N LEU A 220 -2.93 8.80 11.09
CA LEU A 220 -3.61 8.45 9.85
C LEU A 220 -4.22 9.73 9.26
N TYR A 221 -3.62 10.23 8.17
CA TYR A 221 -4.06 11.47 7.53
C TYR A 221 -5.14 11.26 6.48
N VAL A 222 -5.14 10.12 5.84
CA VAL A 222 -5.96 9.85 4.65
C VAL A 222 -6.92 8.70 4.92
N ASN A 223 -8.20 8.90 4.59
CA ASN A 223 -9.19 7.84 4.53
C ASN A 223 -9.26 7.32 3.08
N GLY A 224 -8.89 6.08 2.85
CA GLY A 224 -8.82 5.49 1.50
C GLY A 224 -8.47 4.01 1.55
N SER A 225 -8.36 3.45 2.75
CA SER A 225 -8.12 2.03 2.96
C SER A 225 -9.43 1.25 3.08
N TYR A 226 -9.36 -0.06 2.89
CA TYR A 226 -10.52 -0.93 3.05
C TYR A 226 -11.04 -0.88 4.50
N GLU A 227 -12.33 -0.64 4.69
CA GLU A 227 -12.94 -0.39 6.00
C GLU A 227 -12.72 -1.50 7.03
N PHE A 228 -12.56 -2.75 6.57
CA PHE A 228 -12.26 -3.91 7.41
C PHE A 228 -10.76 -4.09 7.69
N ALA A 229 -9.88 -3.22 7.22
CA ALA A 229 -8.45 -3.22 7.59
C ALA A 229 -8.27 -2.65 9.01
N GLN A 230 -8.79 -3.35 10.01
CA GLN A 230 -8.87 -2.91 11.41
C GLN A 230 -7.72 -3.43 12.29
N GLY A 231 -6.94 -4.42 11.79
CA GLY A 231 -5.79 -4.95 12.50
C GLY A 231 -6.10 -6.15 13.41
N ASP A 232 -7.24 -6.80 13.25
CA ASP A 232 -7.66 -7.93 14.10
C ASP A 232 -6.58 -9.03 14.18
N GLY A 233 -6.00 -9.41 13.04
CA GLY A 233 -4.97 -10.45 13.01
C GLY A 233 -3.67 -10.08 13.73
N TYR A 234 -3.38 -8.79 13.87
CA TYR A 234 -2.22 -8.32 14.65
C TYR A 234 -2.41 -8.58 16.14
N ASP A 235 -3.58 -8.24 16.66
CA ASP A 235 -3.90 -8.47 18.07
C ASP A 235 -3.97 -9.98 18.36
N LEU A 236 -4.51 -10.80 17.42
CA LEU A 236 -4.50 -12.27 17.52
C LEU A 236 -3.07 -12.84 17.54
N ALA A 237 -2.19 -12.39 16.64
CA ALA A 237 -0.81 -12.85 16.58
C ALA A 237 -0.02 -12.50 17.85
N VAL A 238 -0.20 -11.27 18.34
CA VAL A 238 0.46 -10.81 19.60
C VAL A 238 -0.07 -11.55 20.82
N ALA A 239 -1.39 -11.78 20.91
CA ALA A 239 -1.99 -12.55 21.98
C ALA A 239 -1.48 -14.01 22.03
N ALA A 240 -1.17 -14.60 20.87
CA ALA A 240 -0.55 -15.92 20.78
C ALA A 240 0.95 -15.96 21.15
N GLY A 241 1.57 -14.80 21.40
CA GLY A 241 2.99 -14.65 21.73
C GLY A 241 3.87 -14.25 20.55
N GLY A 242 3.30 -13.85 19.42
CA GLY A 242 4.01 -13.28 18.27
C GLY A 242 4.49 -11.85 18.53
N TYR A 243 5.37 -11.34 17.66
CA TYR A 243 5.83 -9.96 17.73
C TYR A 243 5.73 -9.24 16.39
N LEU A 244 5.84 -7.92 16.43
CA LEU A 244 5.70 -7.03 15.29
C LEU A 244 7.04 -6.37 14.95
N ARG A 245 7.32 -6.11 13.65
CA ARG A 245 8.53 -5.46 13.17
C ARG A 245 8.27 -4.60 11.92
N GLY A 246 9.28 -3.86 11.45
CA GLY A 246 9.21 -3.04 10.22
C GLY A 246 8.80 -1.58 10.45
N ARG A 247 8.74 -1.12 11.72
CA ARG A 247 8.34 0.26 12.05
C ARG A 247 9.30 1.31 11.49
N GLU A 248 10.58 0.99 11.43
CA GLU A 248 11.65 1.84 10.92
C GLU A 248 11.53 2.15 9.43
N ASN A 249 10.74 1.36 8.72
CA ASN A 249 10.54 1.46 7.28
C ASN A 249 9.22 2.19 6.90
N TYR A 250 8.71 3.09 7.75
CA TYR A 250 7.54 3.85 7.40
C TYR A 250 7.80 4.70 6.16
N LEU A 251 6.90 4.62 5.18
CA LEU A 251 6.91 5.40 3.95
C LEU A 251 5.63 6.21 3.82
N SER A 252 5.80 7.48 3.44
CA SER A 252 4.71 8.38 3.04
C SER A 252 4.77 8.58 1.53
N ASN A 253 3.64 8.64 0.88
CA ASN A 253 3.63 9.19 -0.47
C ASN A 253 3.94 10.70 -0.45
N PHE A 254 4.24 11.28 -1.63
CA PHE A 254 4.65 12.68 -1.72
C PHE A 254 3.52 13.70 -1.51
N GLY A 255 2.27 13.28 -1.43
CA GLY A 255 1.14 14.12 -1.02
C GLY A 255 -0.12 13.90 -1.84
N TRP A 256 -1.23 14.16 -1.17
CA TRP A 256 -2.56 14.22 -1.72
C TRP A 256 -3.19 15.58 -1.46
N LEU A 257 -4.09 15.98 -2.33
CA LEU A 257 -5.05 17.03 -2.07
C LEU A 257 -6.22 16.38 -1.31
N LEU A 258 -6.50 16.88 -0.11
CA LEU A 258 -7.51 16.29 0.77
C LEU A 258 -8.74 17.19 0.91
N GLU A 259 -9.89 16.59 1.14
CA GLU A 259 -11.13 17.27 1.51
C GLU A 259 -10.97 18.07 2.81
N ASP A 260 -11.90 18.97 3.07
CA ASP A 260 -11.97 19.72 4.32
C ASP A 260 -12.47 18.84 5.47
N GLY A 261 -12.20 19.23 6.72
CA GLY A 261 -12.71 18.55 7.89
C GLY A 261 -11.64 17.84 8.75
N PRO A 262 -12.05 16.97 9.68
CA PRO A 262 -11.14 16.27 10.60
C PRO A 262 -10.40 15.12 9.90
N TYR A 263 -9.22 14.77 10.42
CA TYR A 263 -8.47 13.59 9.99
C TYR A 263 -9.05 12.29 10.59
N PRO A 264 -9.00 11.16 9.86
CA PRO A 264 -8.52 11.02 8.47
C PRO A 264 -9.49 11.63 7.46
N LYS A 265 -8.95 12.19 6.37
CA LYS A 265 -9.71 12.91 5.34
C LYS A 265 -9.78 12.10 4.05
N GLU A 266 -10.88 12.30 3.30
CA GLU A 266 -11.03 11.76 1.95
C GLU A 266 -10.05 12.44 0.97
N ILE A 267 -9.65 11.71 -0.07
CA ILE A 267 -8.83 12.24 -1.14
C ILE A 267 -9.72 13.06 -2.09
N LEU A 268 -9.48 14.37 -2.15
CA LEU A 268 -10.13 15.27 -3.11
C LEU A 268 -9.52 15.14 -4.51
N GLY A 269 -8.20 14.92 -4.58
CA GLY A 269 -7.48 14.84 -5.84
C GLY A 269 -5.98 14.69 -5.65
N ARG A 270 -5.26 14.82 -6.77
CA ARG A 270 -3.78 14.74 -6.81
C ARG A 270 -3.21 15.91 -7.61
N LEU A 271 -2.04 16.38 -7.23
CA LEU A 271 -1.29 17.30 -8.06
C LEU A 271 -0.40 16.51 -9.05
N ASN A 272 -0.26 17.05 -10.25
CA ASN A 272 0.73 16.59 -11.21
C ASN A 272 2.11 17.15 -10.80
N THR A 273 2.78 16.44 -9.93
CA THR A 273 4.14 16.76 -9.45
C THR A 273 5.21 15.90 -10.13
N PHE A 274 4.89 15.22 -11.23
CA PHE A 274 5.84 14.41 -12.01
C PHE A 274 6.58 15.31 -13.02
N PRO A 275 7.88 15.57 -12.84
CA PRO A 275 8.63 16.54 -13.68
C PRO A 275 8.68 16.14 -15.16
N GLU A 276 8.61 14.83 -15.47
CA GLU A 276 8.62 14.31 -16.84
C GLU A 276 7.33 14.65 -17.60
N SER A 277 6.18 14.58 -16.94
CA SER A 277 4.88 14.88 -17.55
C SER A 277 4.51 16.35 -17.46
N ARG A 278 4.92 17.01 -16.37
CA ARG A 278 4.69 18.43 -16.10
C ARG A 278 5.89 19.05 -15.37
N PRO A 279 6.84 19.69 -16.08
CA PRO A 279 7.92 20.41 -15.43
C PRO A 279 7.38 21.44 -14.43
N PRO A 280 7.97 21.53 -13.22
CA PRO A 280 7.42 22.37 -12.14
C PRO A 280 7.63 23.86 -12.41
N TRP A 281 6.58 24.65 -12.28
CA TRP A 281 6.62 26.11 -12.32
C TRP A 281 6.64 26.72 -10.93
N GLU A 282 6.08 26.02 -9.96
CA GLU A 282 5.85 26.35 -8.56
C GLU A 282 7.09 26.03 -7.71
N ILE A 283 7.09 26.49 -6.45
CA ILE A 283 8.02 26.01 -5.42
C ILE A 283 7.28 25.22 -4.34
N TYR A 284 7.97 24.25 -3.72
CA TYR A 284 7.44 23.46 -2.61
C TYR A 284 7.99 23.97 -1.29
N VAL A 285 7.11 24.43 -0.42
CA VAL A 285 7.45 25.13 0.83
C VAL A 285 6.92 24.33 2.03
N ASN A 286 7.81 23.98 2.96
CA ASN A 286 7.46 23.30 4.19
C ASN A 286 6.79 24.25 5.21
N MET A 287 6.41 23.72 6.38
CA MET A 287 5.76 24.50 7.43
C MET A 287 6.70 25.54 8.11
N HIS A 288 8.00 25.50 7.79
CA HIS A 288 8.96 26.55 8.21
C HIS A 288 9.10 27.68 7.17
N GLY A 289 8.37 27.64 6.06
CA GLY A 289 8.46 28.63 5.00
C GLY A 289 9.63 28.43 4.04
N GLN A 290 10.27 27.26 4.04
CA GLN A 290 11.48 26.94 3.28
C GLN A 290 11.21 25.87 2.23
N ARG A 291 11.89 25.96 1.07
CA ARG A 291 12.00 24.85 0.12
C ARG A 291 12.78 23.71 0.78
N PHE A 292 12.35 22.48 0.59
CA PHE A 292 12.95 21.32 1.24
C PHE A 292 13.41 20.23 0.25
N VAL A 293 13.01 20.34 -1.00
CA VAL A 293 13.42 19.46 -2.10
C VAL A 293 13.40 20.26 -3.40
N ARG A 294 14.26 19.95 -4.36
CA ARG A 294 14.14 20.55 -5.69
C ARG A 294 12.87 19.99 -6.37
N GLU A 295 12.09 20.88 -6.93
CA GLU A 295 10.75 20.54 -7.44
C GLU A 295 10.79 19.64 -8.69
N ASP A 296 11.89 19.67 -9.42
CA ASP A 296 12.15 18.83 -10.58
C ASP A 296 13.02 17.58 -10.28
N GLU A 297 13.03 17.13 -9.01
CA GLU A 297 13.65 15.86 -8.64
C GLU A 297 12.90 14.69 -9.33
N PRO A 298 13.57 13.95 -10.23
CA PRO A 298 12.91 12.87 -10.96
C PRO A 298 12.57 11.67 -10.10
N SER A 299 13.36 11.40 -9.04
CA SER A 299 13.09 10.29 -8.13
C SER A 299 11.94 10.64 -7.19
N ILE A 300 10.84 9.91 -7.32
CA ILE A 300 9.71 10.03 -6.39
C ILE A 300 10.14 9.61 -4.99
N ASP A 301 10.90 8.53 -4.88
CA ASP A 301 11.40 8.02 -3.62
C ASP A 301 12.25 9.08 -2.89
N ALA A 302 13.11 9.81 -3.59
CA ALA A 302 13.87 10.92 -3.00
C ALA A 302 12.97 12.05 -2.48
N ARG A 303 11.87 12.37 -3.20
CA ARG A 303 10.90 13.39 -2.76
C ARG A 303 10.07 12.90 -1.57
N GLU A 304 9.66 11.64 -1.55
CA GLU A 304 8.93 11.01 -0.45
C GLU A 304 9.78 10.99 0.83
N HIS A 305 11.07 10.63 0.73
CA HIS A 305 12.00 10.70 1.86
C HIS A 305 12.24 12.13 2.35
N ALA A 306 12.38 13.10 1.44
CA ALA A 306 12.49 14.51 1.83
C ALA A 306 11.24 15.00 2.58
N LEU A 307 10.05 14.50 2.23
CA LEU A 307 8.81 14.82 2.92
C LEU A 307 8.71 14.17 4.31
N LEU A 308 9.29 12.97 4.50
CA LEU A 308 9.32 12.32 5.83
C LEU A 308 10.04 13.16 6.89
N GLU A 309 10.96 14.03 6.49
CA GLU A 309 11.68 14.94 7.37
C GLU A 309 10.89 16.22 7.70
N GLN A 310 9.73 16.42 7.05
CA GLN A 310 8.94 17.63 7.24
C GLN A 310 7.86 17.48 8.31
N PRO A 311 7.57 18.56 9.07
CA PRO A 311 6.52 18.54 10.09
C PRO A 311 5.17 18.10 9.53
N ASP A 312 4.52 17.17 10.21
CA ASP A 312 3.19 16.64 9.86
C ASP A 312 3.09 16.06 8.43
N LEU A 313 4.21 15.73 7.78
CA LEU A 313 4.26 15.27 6.38
C LEU A 313 3.49 16.21 5.44
N ARG A 314 3.68 17.52 5.60
CA ARG A 314 2.87 18.53 4.93
C ARG A 314 3.73 19.63 4.31
N TYR A 315 3.30 20.07 3.13
CA TYR A 315 3.90 21.22 2.44
C TYR A 315 2.86 22.01 1.65
N TRP A 316 3.28 23.18 1.19
CA TRP A 316 2.51 24.05 0.32
C TRP A 316 3.19 24.22 -1.04
N VAL A 317 2.41 24.14 -2.09
CA VAL A 317 2.82 24.46 -3.47
C VAL A 317 2.51 25.92 -3.69
N VAL A 318 3.56 26.78 -3.81
CA VAL A 318 3.43 28.24 -3.85
C VAL A 318 3.77 28.77 -5.24
N PHE A 319 2.93 29.66 -5.77
CA PHE A 319 3.06 30.30 -7.08
C PHE A 319 2.32 31.63 -7.14
N ASP A 320 2.46 32.35 -8.26
CA ASP A 320 1.83 33.66 -8.51
C ASP A 320 0.82 33.60 -9.68
N ASP A 321 0.15 34.73 -9.97
CA ASP A 321 -0.85 34.86 -11.03
C ASP A 321 -0.27 34.59 -12.44
N ARG A 322 1.00 34.98 -12.69
CA ARG A 322 1.66 34.66 -13.95
C ARG A 322 1.78 33.17 -14.16
N ILE A 323 2.25 32.45 -13.14
CA ILE A 323 2.42 31.01 -13.16
C ILE A 323 1.05 30.34 -13.29
N PHE A 324 0.07 30.77 -12.48
CA PHE A 324 -1.28 30.25 -12.54
C PHE A 324 -1.89 30.31 -13.94
N ARG A 325 -1.67 31.40 -14.67
CA ARG A 325 -2.22 31.57 -16.02
C ARG A 325 -1.43 30.86 -17.11
N LYS A 326 -0.10 30.74 -16.98
CA LYS A 326 0.79 30.24 -18.03
C LYS A 326 1.12 28.75 -17.93
N ALA A 327 1.33 28.26 -16.70
CA ALA A 327 1.65 26.86 -16.49
C ALA A 327 0.46 25.94 -16.84
N PRO A 328 0.69 24.70 -17.29
CA PRO A 328 -0.38 23.70 -17.34
C PRO A 328 -1.05 23.55 -15.96
N PRO A 329 -2.36 23.26 -15.88
CA PRO A 329 -3.04 23.01 -14.59
C PRO A 329 -2.28 21.99 -13.75
N ILE A 330 -2.14 22.28 -12.45
CA ILE A 330 -1.36 21.41 -11.56
C ILE A 330 -2.21 20.31 -10.93
N VAL A 331 -3.52 20.52 -10.76
CA VAL A 331 -4.43 19.48 -10.25
C VAL A 331 -4.89 18.62 -11.42
N TYR A 332 -4.73 17.31 -11.31
CA TYR A 332 -5.18 16.37 -12.33
C TYR A 332 -6.69 16.52 -12.58
N ASP A 333 -7.07 16.55 -13.86
CA ASP A 333 -8.46 16.59 -14.35
C ASP A 333 -9.27 17.82 -13.90
N TRP A 334 -8.60 18.86 -13.32
CA TRP A 334 -9.25 20.09 -12.94
C TRP A 334 -8.98 21.21 -13.96
N SER A 335 -10.03 21.96 -14.27
CA SER A 335 -9.89 23.21 -15.02
C SER A 335 -9.37 24.35 -14.14
N ARG A 336 -8.89 25.44 -14.76
CA ARG A 336 -8.51 26.66 -14.01
C ARG A 336 -9.69 27.29 -13.28
N GLU A 337 -10.89 27.19 -13.83
CA GLU A 337 -12.13 27.70 -13.24
C GLU A 337 -12.43 26.93 -11.93
N GLN A 338 -12.28 25.61 -11.94
CA GLN A 338 -12.46 24.77 -10.74
C GLN A 338 -11.42 25.11 -9.66
N MET A 339 -10.14 25.31 -10.06
CA MET A 339 -9.10 25.76 -9.15
C MET A 339 -9.42 27.16 -8.59
N THR A 340 -9.81 28.12 -9.45
CA THR A 340 -10.18 29.48 -9.04
C THR A 340 -11.33 29.48 -8.03
N ALA A 341 -12.35 28.65 -8.27
CA ALA A 341 -13.50 28.53 -7.37
C ALA A 341 -13.13 27.92 -6.00
N SER A 342 -11.98 27.24 -5.89
CA SER A 342 -11.53 26.60 -4.66
C SER A 342 -10.70 27.51 -3.75
N PHE A 343 -10.01 28.54 -4.30
CA PHE A 343 -9.18 29.43 -3.50
C PHE A 343 -10.00 30.20 -2.45
N ASN A 344 -9.49 30.21 -1.22
CA ASN A 344 -10.09 30.78 -0.02
C ASN A 344 -11.49 30.21 0.36
N ARG A 345 -11.91 29.10 -0.30
CA ARG A 345 -13.15 28.38 0.04
C ARG A 345 -12.84 27.02 0.63
N ARG A 346 -11.77 26.35 0.17
CA ARG A 346 -11.31 25.08 0.71
C ARG A 346 -10.09 25.27 1.59
N GLU A 347 -9.93 24.45 2.61
CA GLU A 347 -8.76 24.51 3.52
C GLU A 347 -7.43 24.33 2.80
N ALA A 348 -7.40 23.57 1.73
CA ALA A 348 -6.18 23.29 0.98
C ALA A 348 -5.78 24.39 -0.01
N PHE A 349 -6.63 25.40 -0.26
CA PHE A 349 -6.41 26.44 -1.28
C PHE A 349 -6.38 27.83 -0.63
N ARG A 350 -5.28 28.55 -0.79
CA ARG A 350 -5.11 29.92 -0.28
C ARG A 350 -4.68 30.85 -1.38
N GLN A 351 -5.19 32.08 -1.31
CA GLN A 351 -4.83 33.18 -2.20
C GLN A 351 -4.72 34.47 -1.38
N ALA A 352 -3.75 35.31 -1.70
CA ALA A 352 -3.56 36.61 -1.07
C ALA A 352 -2.89 37.60 -2.02
N ASP A 353 -3.05 38.92 -1.76
CA ASP A 353 -2.48 39.97 -2.59
C ASP A 353 -1.01 40.28 -2.29
N CYS A 354 -0.46 39.77 -1.19
CA CYS A 354 0.96 39.83 -0.87
C CYS A 354 1.45 38.54 -0.19
N LEU A 355 2.77 38.30 -0.23
CA LEU A 355 3.41 37.13 0.37
C LEU A 355 3.25 37.08 1.89
N GLU A 356 3.20 38.19 2.57
CA GLU A 356 3.02 38.25 4.02
C GLU A 356 1.63 37.76 4.42
N SER A 357 0.58 38.23 3.74
CA SER A 357 -0.81 37.74 3.96
C SER A 357 -0.95 36.29 3.56
N LEU A 358 -0.28 35.82 2.48
CA LEU A 358 -0.26 34.42 2.10
C LEU A 358 0.38 33.59 3.21
N ALA A 359 1.56 33.98 3.70
CA ALA A 359 2.28 33.29 4.78
C ALA A 359 1.42 33.15 6.04
N GLN A 360 0.73 34.23 6.44
CA GLN A 360 -0.21 34.20 7.56
C GLN A 360 -1.34 33.19 7.31
N SER A 361 -1.92 33.18 6.11
CA SER A 361 -3.04 32.28 5.76
C SER A 361 -2.66 30.80 5.72
N ILE A 362 -1.39 30.48 5.45
CA ILE A 362 -0.83 29.12 5.39
C ILE A 362 -0.09 28.71 6.67
N GLY A 363 0.02 29.60 7.64
CA GLY A 363 0.62 29.32 8.94
C GLY A 363 2.16 29.16 8.91
N VAL A 364 2.87 29.91 8.03
CA VAL A 364 4.34 29.90 7.96
C VAL A 364 4.90 31.28 8.30
N PRO A 365 6.17 31.40 8.75
CA PRO A 365 6.79 32.70 9.05
C PRO A 365 6.90 33.58 7.80
N GLY A 366 6.31 34.78 7.83
CA GLY A 366 6.23 35.70 6.68
C GLY A 366 7.59 36.11 6.12
N ASN A 367 8.52 36.49 7.00
CA ASN A 367 9.89 36.86 6.60
C ASN A 367 10.65 35.68 5.97
N VAL A 368 10.41 34.44 6.42
CA VAL A 368 11.06 33.25 5.84
C VAL A 368 10.49 32.95 4.46
N LEU A 369 9.16 32.99 4.29
CA LEU A 369 8.54 32.78 2.97
C LEU A 369 9.02 33.86 1.97
N ALA A 370 9.05 35.11 2.38
CA ALA A 370 9.53 36.21 1.52
C ALA A 370 10.98 35.99 1.07
N ASN A 371 11.87 35.59 1.99
CA ASN A 371 13.27 35.28 1.68
C ASN A 371 13.37 34.05 0.75
N THR A 372 12.57 33.04 0.98
CA THR A 372 12.51 31.80 0.13
C THR A 372 12.13 32.18 -1.30
N VAL A 373 11.08 32.98 -1.47
CA VAL A 373 10.64 33.45 -2.80
C VAL A 373 11.69 34.35 -3.44
N ALA A 374 12.32 35.25 -2.68
CA ALA A 374 13.38 36.14 -3.18
C ALA A 374 14.59 35.31 -3.68
N ALA A 375 15.04 34.33 -2.91
CA ALA A 375 16.12 33.41 -3.31
C ALA A 375 15.77 32.59 -4.58
N PHE A 376 14.55 32.11 -4.69
CA PHE A 376 14.08 31.44 -5.92
C PHE A 376 14.07 32.41 -7.11
N ASN A 377 13.57 33.63 -6.93
CA ASN A 377 13.56 34.66 -7.98
C ASN A 377 14.98 35.04 -8.45
N ALA A 378 15.94 35.13 -7.54
CA ALA A 378 17.35 35.30 -7.88
C ALA A 378 17.88 34.13 -8.72
N SER A 379 17.56 32.89 -8.32
CA SER A 379 17.90 31.67 -9.09
C SER A 379 17.36 31.72 -10.52
N VAL A 380 16.12 32.19 -10.69
CA VAL A 380 15.51 32.37 -12.05
C VAL A 380 16.29 33.43 -12.85
N ALA A 381 16.67 34.56 -12.24
CA ALA A 381 17.40 35.61 -12.91
C ALA A 381 18.83 35.17 -13.29
N GLU A 382 19.48 34.38 -12.45
CA GLU A 382 20.84 33.88 -12.65
C GLU A 382 20.87 32.61 -13.55
N GLY A 383 19.70 31.98 -13.81
CA GLY A 383 19.63 30.73 -14.52
C GLY A 383 20.23 29.52 -13.75
N ARG A 384 20.43 29.68 -12.44
CA ARG A 384 21.08 28.68 -11.58
C ARG A 384 20.41 28.63 -10.20
N ASP A 385 19.89 27.44 -9.83
CA ASP A 385 19.28 27.23 -8.51
C ASP A 385 20.21 26.53 -7.52
N GLY A 386 20.25 27.04 -6.28
CA GLY A 386 21.11 26.48 -5.22
C GLY A 386 20.77 25.06 -4.82
N MET A 387 19.53 24.60 -5.03
CA MET A 387 19.10 23.21 -4.80
C MET A 387 19.30 22.31 -6.04
N GLY A 388 19.81 22.86 -7.16
CA GLY A 388 20.05 22.12 -8.38
C GLY A 388 18.84 21.93 -9.29
N ARG A 389 17.75 22.67 -9.07
CA ARG A 389 16.60 22.69 -9.98
C ARG A 389 17.02 23.28 -11.32
N ARG A 390 16.61 22.59 -12.41
CA ARG A 390 16.99 22.96 -13.79
C ARG A 390 15.90 23.76 -14.51
N HIS A 391 14.62 23.47 -14.22
CA HIS A 391 13.50 24.14 -14.86
C HIS A 391 13.12 25.41 -14.07
N LEU A 392 13.52 26.57 -14.57
CA LEU A 392 13.36 27.90 -13.96
C LEU A 392 12.54 28.82 -14.89
N PRO A 393 11.23 28.56 -15.12
CA PRO A 393 10.46 29.17 -16.20
C PRO A 393 10.04 30.62 -15.92
N ALA A 394 9.82 30.98 -14.67
CA ALA A 394 9.37 32.34 -14.28
C ALA A 394 9.60 32.63 -12.79
N PRO A 395 9.87 33.88 -12.42
CA PRO A 395 9.89 34.29 -11.02
C PRO A 395 8.47 34.42 -10.45
N ILE A 396 8.36 34.32 -9.12
CA ILE A 396 7.13 34.54 -8.34
C ILE A 396 7.09 36.00 -7.89
N THR A 397 6.41 36.89 -8.64
CA THR A 397 6.43 38.32 -8.43
C THR A 397 5.10 39.06 -8.62
N ARG A 398 4.07 38.36 -9.23
CA ARG A 398 2.83 39.03 -9.62
C ARG A 398 1.66 38.59 -8.75
N PRO A 399 1.09 39.46 -7.92
CA PRO A 399 -0.11 39.15 -7.17
C PRO A 399 -1.31 38.87 -8.11
N PRO A 400 -2.32 38.13 -7.64
CA PRO A 400 -2.35 37.42 -6.36
C PRO A 400 -1.35 36.27 -6.29
N PHE A 401 -0.92 35.94 -5.06
CA PHE A 401 -0.10 34.78 -4.75
C PHE A 401 -1.01 33.64 -4.27
N TYR A 402 -0.64 32.42 -4.60
CA TYR A 402 -1.43 31.22 -4.35
C TYR A 402 -0.62 30.16 -3.59
N ALA A 403 -1.31 29.39 -2.80
CA ALA A 403 -0.75 28.20 -2.15
C ALA A 403 -1.77 27.04 -2.17
N ILE A 404 -1.30 25.85 -2.54
CA ILE A 404 -2.09 24.61 -2.49
C ILE A 404 -1.42 23.65 -1.53
N ARG A 405 -2.16 23.21 -0.49
CA ARG A 405 -1.66 22.28 0.53
C ARG A 405 -1.59 20.86 0.00
N GLN A 406 -0.46 20.20 0.27
CA GLN A 406 -0.27 18.78 0.07
C GLN A 406 -0.07 18.09 1.41
N GLN A 407 -0.68 16.92 1.57
CA GLN A 407 -0.57 16.10 2.75
C GLN A 407 -0.03 14.73 2.38
N GLY A 408 1.16 14.40 2.90
CA GLY A 408 1.70 13.05 2.84
C GLY A 408 0.98 12.11 3.81
N GLY A 409 1.18 10.83 3.61
CA GLY A 409 0.62 9.76 4.44
C GLY A 409 0.76 8.40 3.78
N SER A 410 0.23 7.38 4.39
CA SER A 410 0.23 6.03 3.85
C SER A 410 -1.19 5.46 3.86
N LEU A 411 -1.52 4.67 2.84
CA LEU A 411 -2.74 3.86 2.74
C LEU A 411 -2.46 2.39 3.12
N SER A 412 -1.20 2.06 3.45
CA SER A 412 -0.75 0.71 3.77
C SER A 412 -0.31 0.60 5.22
N SER A 413 -0.40 -0.59 5.77
CA SER A 413 0.10 -0.93 7.09
C SER A 413 1.60 -1.20 7.02
N THR A 414 2.42 -0.37 7.67
CA THR A 414 3.90 -0.50 7.61
C THR A 414 4.41 -1.60 8.51
N VAL A 415 4.03 -1.57 9.79
CA VAL A 415 4.43 -2.57 10.78
C VAL A 415 3.68 -3.86 10.55
N GLY A 416 4.35 -4.99 10.65
CA GLY A 416 3.74 -6.29 10.41
C GLY A 416 4.15 -7.37 11.39
N VAL A 417 3.41 -8.46 11.37
CA VAL A 417 3.69 -9.68 12.12
C VAL A 417 5.00 -10.28 11.62
N ALA A 418 5.89 -10.64 12.54
CA ALA A 418 7.15 -11.29 12.22
C ALA A 418 6.92 -12.77 11.88
N VAL A 419 7.47 -13.19 10.73
CA VAL A 419 7.44 -14.58 10.27
C VAL A 419 8.82 -15.06 9.83
N ASN A 420 8.99 -16.38 9.73
CA ASN A 420 10.18 -17.01 9.11
C ASN A 420 9.94 -17.33 7.62
N GLU A 421 10.88 -18.01 6.97
CA GLU A 421 10.82 -18.43 5.56
C GLU A 421 9.70 -19.46 5.26
N LYS A 422 9.11 -20.05 6.29
CA LYS A 422 7.94 -20.92 6.20
C LYS A 422 6.63 -20.19 6.46
N LEU A 423 6.70 -18.86 6.65
CA LEU A 423 5.57 -17.98 7.00
C LEU A 423 4.93 -18.32 8.36
N GLN A 424 5.64 -19.02 9.25
CA GLN A 424 5.22 -19.27 10.62
C GLN A 424 5.40 -18.00 11.45
N VAL A 425 4.41 -17.66 12.28
CA VAL A 425 4.49 -16.52 13.20
C VAL A 425 5.58 -16.78 14.25
N MET A 426 6.45 -15.79 14.46
CA MET A 426 7.63 -15.92 15.32
C MET A 426 7.42 -15.29 16.68
N ARG A 427 7.97 -15.92 17.72
CA ARG A 427 8.10 -15.37 19.07
C ARG A 427 9.36 -14.50 19.14
N PRO A 428 9.45 -13.57 20.12
CA PRO A 428 10.65 -12.75 20.32
C PRO A 428 11.94 -13.55 20.62
N ASP A 429 11.83 -14.76 21.11
CA ASP A 429 12.96 -15.68 21.36
C ASP A 429 13.47 -16.41 20.12
N GLY A 430 12.85 -16.16 18.95
CA GLY A 430 13.18 -16.78 17.68
C GLY A 430 12.51 -18.13 17.44
N ALA A 431 11.68 -18.63 18.35
CA ALA A 431 10.92 -19.86 18.11
C ALA A 431 9.63 -19.57 17.30
N PRO A 432 9.23 -20.44 16.37
CA PRO A 432 7.93 -20.32 15.70
C PRO A 432 6.79 -20.70 16.66
N ILE A 433 5.60 -20.14 16.43
CA ILE A 433 4.35 -20.58 17.07
C ILE A 433 3.78 -21.74 16.27
N PRO A 434 3.77 -22.97 16.79
CA PRO A 434 3.27 -24.13 16.04
C PRO A 434 1.78 -23.98 15.71
N GLY A 435 1.40 -24.33 14.47
CA GLY A 435 0.03 -24.24 13.99
C GLY A 435 -0.44 -22.84 13.60
N LEU A 436 0.42 -21.80 13.71
CA LEU A 436 0.08 -20.41 13.36
C LEU A 436 0.99 -19.85 12.26
N TYR A 437 0.36 -19.34 11.21
CA TYR A 437 1.00 -18.75 10.03
C TYR A 437 0.41 -17.37 9.75
N ALA A 438 1.17 -16.51 9.09
CA ALA A 438 0.67 -15.21 8.64
C ALA A 438 1.24 -14.87 7.25
N ALA A 439 0.40 -14.27 6.41
CA ALA A 439 0.79 -13.87 5.07
C ALA A 439 -0.06 -12.71 4.54
N GLY A 440 0.48 -11.96 3.59
CA GLY A 440 -0.17 -10.81 2.99
C GLY A 440 0.14 -9.50 3.69
N GLU A 441 -0.76 -8.52 3.61
CA GLU A 441 -0.55 -7.18 4.18
C GLU A 441 -0.33 -7.21 5.71
N ILE A 442 -0.78 -8.24 6.41
CA ILE A 442 -0.49 -8.43 7.84
C ILE A 442 1.02 -8.49 8.14
N LEU A 443 1.85 -8.81 7.14
CA LEU A 443 3.31 -8.77 7.28
C LEU A 443 3.86 -7.33 7.22
N GLY A 444 3.06 -6.35 6.81
CA GLY A 444 3.43 -4.94 6.72
C GLY A 444 4.30 -4.59 5.51
N SER A 445 4.06 -3.42 4.93
CA SER A 445 4.86 -2.91 3.81
C SER A 445 6.34 -2.71 4.20
N GLY A 446 6.61 -2.40 5.46
CA GLY A 446 7.98 -2.24 5.98
C GLY A 446 8.85 -3.49 5.89
N GLN A 447 8.25 -4.69 5.82
CA GLN A 447 8.96 -5.94 5.53
C GLN A 447 8.93 -6.26 4.03
N LEU A 448 7.76 -6.08 3.38
CA LEU A 448 7.55 -6.50 1.99
C LEU A 448 8.17 -5.57 0.95
N GLN A 449 8.41 -4.31 1.29
CA GLN A 449 8.95 -3.28 0.41
C GLN A 449 10.13 -2.51 1.03
N GLY A 450 10.30 -2.60 2.36
CA GLY A 450 11.22 -1.73 3.09
C GLY A 450 10.70 -0.30 3.17
N ASN A 451 11.62 0.67 3.12
CA ASN A 451 11.32 2.10 3.19
C ASN A 451 11.17 2.77 1.81
N ALA A 452 10.84 2.00 0.78
CA ALA A 452 10.58 2.50 -0.58
C ALA A 452 9.36 1.79 -1.16
N PHE A 453 8.75 2.38 -2.20
CA PHE A 453 7.68 1.71 -2.92
C PHE A 453 8.25 0.85 -4.05
N VAL A 454 8.28 -0.45 -3.87
CA VAL A 454 8.73 -1.42 -4.88
C VAL A 454 7.50 -1.90 -5.66
N GLY A 455 7.40 -1.52 -6.94
CA GLY A 455 6.21 -1.76 -7.77
C GLY A 455 5.77 -3.22 -7.79
N GLY A 456 4.49 -3.50 -7.49
CA GLY A 456 3.92 -4.85 -7.49
C GLY A 456 4.23 -5.72 -6.26
N MET A 457 5.14 -5.26 -5.38
CA MET A 457 5.60 -6.02 -4.21
C MET A 457 4.68 -5.92 -2.97
N MET A 458 3.42 -5.50 -3.15
CA MET A 458 2.36 -5.70 -2.15
C MET A 458 1.38 -6.79 -2.58
N VAL A 459 0.88 -6.74 -3.82
CA VAL A 459 -0.14 -7.69 -4.30
C VAL A 459 0.48 -9.04 -4.63
N MET A 460 1.61 -9.09 -5.36
CA MET A 460 2.23 -10.36 -5.74
C MET A 460 2.68 -11.20 -4.54
N PRO A 461 3.35 -10.67 -3.52
CA PRO A 461 3.66 -11.44 -2.31
C PRO A 461 2.42 -12.02 -1.63
N CYS A 462 1.29 -11.29 -1.63
CA CYS A 462 0.03 -11.80 -1.06
C CYS A 462 -0.43 -13.06 -1.78
N ILE A 463 -0.41 -13.06 -3.11
CA ILE A 463 -0.83 -14.21 -3.95
C ILE A 463 0.15 -15.37 -3.77
N VAL A 464 1.45 -15.09 -3.88
CA VAL A 464 2.52 -16.10 -3.74
C VAL A 464 2.49 -16.78 -2.38
N PHE A 465 2.45 -16.00 -1.30
CA PHE A 465 2.48 -16.57 0.05
C PHE A 465 1.21 -17.35 0.37
N GLY A 466 0.05 -16.89 -0.10
CA GLY A 466 -1.18 -17.64 -0.01
C GLY A 466 -1.06 -18.99 -0.71
N ARG A 467 -0.60 -19.00 -1.97
CA ARG A 467 -0.35 -20.23 -2.73
C ARG A 467 0.59 -21.18 -1.98
N LEU A 468 1.76 -20.69 -1.56
CA LEU A 468 2.76 -21.51 -0.87
C LEU A 468 2.25 -22.12 0.43
N LEU A 469 1.45 -21.38 1.22
CA LEU A 469 0.83 -21.93 2.43
C LEU A 469 -0.19 -23.01 2.08
N GLY A 470 -1.04 -22.78 1.09
CA GLY A 470 -2.00 -23.79 0.63
C GLY A 470 -1.33 -25.08 0.14
N GLU A 471 -0.20 -24.95 -0.58
CA GLU A 471 0.56 -26.10 -1.08
C GLU A 471 1.30 -26.88 0.01
N ARG A 472 1.78 -26.21 1.07
CA ARG A 472 2.70 -26.79 2.07
C ARG A 472 2.01 -27.31 3.32
N LEU A 473 0.83 -26.77 3.69
CA LEU A 473 0.19 -27.06 4.97
C LEU A 473 -0.78 -28.24 4.93
N VAL A 474 -1.09 -28.74 3.75
CA VAL A 474 -1.93 -29.94 3.57
C VAL A 474 -1.08 -31.04 2.96
N GLU A 475 -0.86 -32.10 3.72
CA GLU A 475 -0.21 -33.32 3.25
C GLU A 475 -1.24 -34.22 2.58
N PHE A 476 -0.82 -34.94 1.52
CA PHE A 476 -1.66 -35.95 0.83
C PHE A 476 -1.88 -37.17 1.71
#